data_315840a1fb351945390394a3d96bf20d
#
_entry.id   315840a1fb351945390394a3d96bf20d
#
_cell.length_a   1.000
_cell.length_b   1.000
_cell.length_c   1.000
_cell.angle_alpha   90.00
_cell.angle_beta   90.00
_cell.angle_gamma   90.00
#
_symmetry.space_group_name_H-M   'P 1'
#
loop_
_entity.id
_entity.type
_entity.pdbx_description
1 polymer ?
#
loop_
_entity_poly.entity_id
_entity_poly.type
_entity_poly.pdbx_seq_one_letter_code
_entity_poly.pdbx_strand_id
1 'polypeptide(L)'
;MSHKIMAINAGSSSLKFQLLAMPQGEMICQGLIERIGLSDAQVTLKTPAQKWQETLPVADHREAVTLLLEKLLNHHIINSLEEIDGVGHRVAHGGESFKDSALVTDETLAEIERLAELAPLHNPVNALGIAVFRQLLPKTPAVAVFDTAFHQTLDEPSFIYPLPWRYYAELGIRRYGFHGTSHKYVSSQLAEKLGVPLSALRVVCCHLGNGSSICAINGGQSVNTSMGFTPQSGVMMGTRSGDIDPSILPWIALREGKTPQQLNQLLNNESGLLGVSGISPDYRDVEHAADTGNHQAALALTLFAERIRATIGSYIMQMGGLDALVFTGGIGENSARARAAICRNLNFLGLAVDEEKNQRNATFIQAENAMVKVAVINTNEELMIAQDVMRLAISETVTLGIPA
;
A
#
# COMPACT_ATOMS: atom_id res chain seq x y z
N MET A 1 6.80 -17.11 23.59
CA MET A 1 8.11 -16.44 23.38
C MET A 1 7.88 -15.22 22.49
N SER A 2 8.62 -14.14 22.69
CA SER A 2 8.56 -12.97 21.81
C SER A 2 9.55 -13.18 20.68
N HIS A 3 9.14 -12.93 19.44
CA HIS A 3 9.98 -13.02 18.24
C HIS A 3 10.27 -11.63 17.71
N LYS A 4 11.51 -11.40 17.30
CA LYS A 4 11.91 -10.15 16.65
C LYS A 4 11.83 -10.30 15.13
N ILE A 5 10.84 -9.67 14.54
CA ILE A 5 10.60 -9.74 13.08
C ILE A 5 10.92 -8.40 12.44
N MET A 6 11.68 -8.43 11.36
CA MET A 6 12.05 -7.25 10.59
C MET A 6 11.17 -7.16 9.34
N ALA A 7 10.47 -6.05 9.18
CA ALA A 7 9.72 -5.71 7.96
C ALA A 7 10.53 -4.72 7.11
N ILE A 8 10.74 -5.04 5.84
CA ILE A 8 11.61 -4.31 4.91
C ILE A 8 10.81 -3.82 3.71
N ASN A 9 11.06 -2.58 3.33
CA ASN A 9 10.61 -1.99 2.08
C ASN A 9 11.82 -1.33 1.38
N ALA A 10 12.35 -2.01 0.36
CA ALA A 10 13.45 -1.51 -0.47
C ALA A 10 12.89 -0.76 -1.69
N GLY A 11 13.14 0.54 -1.77
CA GLY A 11 12.86 1.39 -2.92
C GLY A 11 14.12 1.65 -3.75
N SER A 12 13.98 2.31 -4.90
CA SER A 12 15.08 2.54 -5.84
C SER A 12 16.30 3.28 -5.23
N SER A 13 16.04 4.20 -4.33
CA SER A 13 17.06 4.99 -3.62
C SER A 13 16.83 5.06 -2.11
N SER A 14 16.04 4.13 -1.56
CA SER A 14 15.69 4.12 -0.15
C SER A 14 15.56 2.71 0.40
N LEU A 15 15.77 2.58 1.71
CA LEU A 15 15.53 1.36 2.48
C LEU A 15 14.79 1.75 3.76
N LYS A 16 13.51 1.39 3.86
CA LYS A 16 12.69 1.56 5.08
C LYS A 16 12.58 0.23 5.80
N PHE A 17 12.66 0.25 7.12
CA PHE A 17 12.46 -0.96 7.92
C PHE A 17 11.75 -0.67 9.24
N GLN A 18 11.15 -1.72 9.79
CA GLN A 18 10.71 -1.79 11.18
C GLN A 18 11.13 -3.12 11.81
N LEU A 19 11.60 -3.09 13.04
CA LEU A 19 11.82 -4.27 13.88
C LEU A 19 10.70 -4.33 14.91
N LEU A 20 9.97 -5.42 14.93
CA LEU A 20 8.75 -5.61 15.73
C LEU A 20 8.91 -6.80 16.68
N ALA A 21 8.42 -6.65 17.91
CA ALA A 21 8.26 -7.75 18.87
C ALA A 21 6.90 -8.42 18.63
N MET A 22 6.93 -9.65 18.15
CA MET A 22 5.73 -10.41 17.81
C MET A 22 5.44 -11.49 18.88
N PRO A 23 4.16 -11.85 19.13
CA PRO A 23 2.95 -11.48 18.40
C PRO A 23 2.32 -10.14 18.81
N GLN A 24 2.82 -9.44 19.82
CA GLN A 24 2.22 -8.19 20.33
C GLN A 24 2.22 -7.06 19.31
N GLY A 25 3.14 -7.08 18.34
CA GLY A 25 3.27 -6.05 17.30
C GLY A 25 3.91 -4.74 17.82
N GLU A 26 4.63 -4.82 18.93
CA GLU A 26 5.29 -3.66 19.51
C GLU A 26 6.53 -3.27 18.70
N MET A 27 6.62 -1.99 18.32
CA MET A 27 7.76 -1.46 17.58
C MET A 27 8.98 -1.35 18.51
N ILE A 28 10.01 -2.16 18.23
CA ILE A 28 11.32 -2.07 18.90
C ILE A 28 12.09 -0.88 18.32
N CYS A 29 12.21 -0.82 17.00
CA CYS A 29 12.80 0.30 16.29
C CYS A 29 12.30 0.38 14.84
N GLN A 30 12.49 1.54 14.24
CA GLN A 30 12.26 1.77 12.81
C GLN A 30 13.38 2.64 12.25
N GLY A 31 13.60 2.55 10.95
CA GLY A 31 14.57 3.41 10.29
C GLY A 31 14.31 3.58 8.82
N LEU A 32 15.01 4.56 8.29
CA LEU A 32 14.94 4.96 6.90
C LEU A 32 16.35 5.40 6.45
N ILE A 33 16.80 4.82 5.36
CA ILE A 33 17.99 5.27 4.63
C ILE A 33 17.49 5.81 3.30
N GLU A 34 17.78 7.07 3.02
CA GLU A 34 17.37 7.78 1.80
C GLU A 34 18.58 8.23 1.00
N ARG A 35 18.40 8.47 -0.29
CA ARG A 35 19.45 8.93 -1.20
C ARG A 35 20.60 7.92 -1.33
N ILE A 36 20.26 6.62 -1.29
CA ILE A 36 21.23 5.53 -1.58
C ILE A 36 21.80 5.74 -2.98
N GLY A 37 23.10 5.59 -3.13
CA GLY A 37 23.85 5.88 -4.36
C GLY A 37 24.45 7.29 -4.40
N LEU A 38 24.19 8.13 -3.40
CA LEU A 38 24.74 9.49 -3.30
C LEU A 38 25.69 9.63 -2.10
N SER A 39 26.52 10.69 -2.14
CA SER A 39 27.51 10.97 -1.09
C SER A 39 26.90 11.53 0.20
N ASP A 40 25.63 11.93 0.18
CA ASP A 40 24.90 12.58 1.27
C ASP A 40 23.62 11.83 1.62
N ALA A 41 23.68 10.49 1.66
CA ALA A 41 22.56 9.68 2.10
C ALA A 41 22.15 10.04 3.54
N GLN A 42 20.83 10.08 3.76
CA GLN A 42 20.25 10.41 5.05
C GLN A 42 19.88 9.10 5.76
N VAL A 43 20.45 8.88 6.94
CA VAL A 43 20.20 7.69 7.76
C VAL A 43 19.47 8.11 9.02
N THR A 44 18.26 7.62 9.19
CA THR A 44 17.45 7.84 10.40
C THR A 44 17.19 6.50 11.06
N LEU A 45 17.43 6.43 12.38
CA LEU A 45 17.04 5.31 13.24
C LEU A 45 16.25 5.86 14.42
N LYS A 46 15.14 5.22 14.77
CA LYS A 46 14.26 5.66 15.85
C LYS A 46 13.78 4.46 16.67
N THR A 47 13.90 4.58 17.99
CA THR A 47 13.21 3.74 18.97
C THR A 47 12.10 4.56 19.65
N PRO A 48 11.25 3.98 20.50
CA PRO A 48 10.31 4.75 21.33
C PRO A 48 10.97 5.84 22.20
N ALA A 49 12.22 5.62 22.61
CA ALA A 49 12.95 6.50 23.53
C ALA A 49 13.89 7.50 22.84
N GLN A 50 14.45 7.15 21.67
CA GLN A 50 15.55 7.90 21.07
C GLN A 50 15.45 7.94 19.54
N LYS A 51 16.04 8.99 18.95
CA LYS A 51 16.18 9.16 17.49
C LYS A 51 17.62 9.54 17.17
N TRP A 52 18.20 8.85 16.19
CA TRP A 52 19.51 9.14 15.62
C TRP A 52 19.36 9.54 14.16
N GLN A 53 20.12 10.52 13.72
CA GLN A 53 20.17 10.97 12.34
C GLN A 53 21.62 11.25 11.97
N GLU A 54 22.01 10.74 10.79
CA GLU A 54 23.36 10.91 10.24
C GLU A 54 23.26 11.16 8.74
N THR A 55 24.26 11.89 8.20
CA THR A 55 24.44 12.06 6.77
C THR A 55 25.79 11.48 6.42
N LEU A 56 25.83 10.47 5.57
CA LEU A 56 27.05 9.79 5.15
C LEU A 56 26.88 9.19 3.76
N PRO A 57 27.98 8.90 3.02
CA PRO A 57 27.86 8.21 1.76
C PRO A 57 27.36 6.78 1.97
N VAL A 58 26.43 6.34 1.12
CA VAL A 58 25.93 4.96 1.03
C VAL A 58 25.87 4.62 -0.46
N ALA A 59 26.78 3.77 -0.93
CA ALA A 59 26.98 3.55 -2.35
C ALA A 59 25.85 2.75 -3.01
N ASP A 60 25.31 1.75 -2.30
CA ASP A 60 24.29 0.86 -2.82
C ASP A 60 23.43 0.23 -1.71
N HIS A 61 22.48 -0.63 -2.10
CA HIS A 61 21.59 -1.31 -1.17
C HIS A 61 22.32 -2.32 -0.27
N ARG A 62 23.41 -2.91 -0.73
CA ARG A 62 24.23 -3.82 0.10
C ARG A 62 24.84 -3.04 1.27
N GLU A 63 25.45 -1.90 0.97
CA GLU A 63 26.01 -1.03 2.00
C GLU A 63 24.91 -0.49 2.94
N ALA A 64 23.75 -0.15 2.39
CA ALA A 64 22.60 0.28 3.21
C ALA A 64 22.14 -0.80 4.20
N VAL A 65 22.00 -2.05 3.78
CA VAL A 65 21.62 -3.17 4.66
C VAL A 65 22.73 -3.47 5.68
N THR A 66 24.00 -3.47 5.27
CA THR A 66 25.12 -3.67 6.17
C THR A 66 25.13 -2.60 7.28
N LEU A 67 25.03 -1.33 6.87
CA LEU A 67 24.97 -0.19 7.79
C LEU A 67 23.77 -0.29 8.75
N LEU A 68 22.59 -0.69 8.24
CA LEU A 68 21.41 -0.93 9.07
C LEU A 68 21.71 -1.94 10.18
N LEU A 69 22.23 -3.12 9.83
CA LEU A 69 22.53 -4.19 10.78
C LEU A 69 23.61 -3.76 11.81
N GLU A 70 24.65 -3.06 11.37
CA GLU A 70 25.68 -2.48 12.24
C GLU A 70 25.07 -1.46 13.22
N LYS A 71 24.16 -0.60 12.75
CA LYS A 71 23.49 0.38 13.64
C LYS A 71 22.63 -0.30 14.71
N LEU A 72 21.92 -1.38 14.38
CA LEU A 72 21.16 -2.14 15.37
C LEU A 72 22.05 -2.70 16.47
N LEU A 73 23.23 -3.22 16.13
CA LEU A 73 24.23 -3.73 17.06
C LEU A 73 24.89 -2.60 17.89
N ASN A 74 25.35 -1.54 17.20
CA ASN A 74 26.08 -0.43 17.84
C ASN A 74 25.23 0.37 18.84
N HIS A 75 23.92 0.48 18.58
CA HIS A 75 22.97 1.11 19.49
C HIS A 75 22.35 0.15 20.51
N HIS A 76 22.84 -1.10 20.58
CA HIS A 76 22.36 -2.15 21.50
C HIS A 76 20.85 -2.41 21.40
N ILE A 77 20.28 -2.25 20.20
CA ILE A 77 18.87 -2.60 19.90
C ILE A 77 18.72 -4.12 19.84
N ILE A 78 19.74 -4.77 19.28
CA ILE A 78 20.00 -6.22 19.36
C ILE A 78 21.43 -6.44 19.84
N ASN A 79 21.71 -7.58 20.47
CA ASN A 79 23.06 -7.95 20.90
C ASN A 79 23.78 -8.83 19.87
N SER A 80 23.02 -9.51 19.03
CA SER A 80 23.54 -10.30 17.93
C SER A 80 22.52 -10.37 16.79
N LEU A 81 22.97 -10.71 15.58
CA LEU A 81 22.11 -10.84 14.38
C LEU A 81 21.15 -12.02 14.50
N GLU A 82 21.51 -13.04 15.29
CA GLU A 82 20.68 -14.21 15.55
C GLU A 82 19.41 -13.89 16.35
N GLU A 83 19.31 -12.71 16.94
CA GLU A 83 18.07 -12.25 17.57
C GLU A 83 16.97 -11.86 16.56
N ILE A 84 17.30 -11.76 15.28
CA ILE A 84 16.31 -11.53 14.21
C ILE A 84 15.76 -12.88 13.77
N ASP A 85 14.54 -13.18 14.23
CA ASP A 85 13.89 -14.48 14.01
C ASP A 85 13.34 -14.64 12.59
N GLY A 86 13.06 -13.54 11.89
CA GLY A 86 12.55 -13.55 10.52
C GLY A 86 12.56 -12.19 9.86
N VAL A 87 12.61 -12.17 8.53
CA VAL A 87 12.57 -10.95 7.72
C VAL A 87 11.44 -11.04 6.70
N GLY A 88 10.55 -10.06 6.73
CA GLY A 88 9.50 -9.88 5.72
C GLY A 88 9.87 -8.78 4.74
N HIS A 89 9.78 -9.06 3.45
CA HIS A 89 10.10 -8.13 2.38
C HIS A 89 8.84 -7.75 1.61
N ARG A 90 8.54 -6.46 1.54
CA ARG A 90 7.55 -5.97 0.60
C ARG A 90 8.06 -6.14 -0.82
N VAL A 91 7.22 -6.71 -1.68
CA VAL A 91 7.44 -6.86 -3.12
C VAL A 91 6.26 -6.21 -3.84
N ALA A 92 6.54 -5.34 -4.81
CA ALA A 92 5.51 -4.58 -5.49
C ALA A 92 4.56 -5.46 -6.31
N HIS A 93 5.08 -6.47 -7.01
CA HIS A 93 4.28 -7.25 -7.95
C HIS A 93 4.52 -8.75 -7.83
N GLY A 94 3.45 -9.50 -7.58
CA GLY A 94 3.47 -10.96 -7.49
C GLY A 94 2.92 -11.67 -8.74
N GLY A 95 2.44 -10.90 -9.74
CA GLY A 95 1.83 -11.47 -10.94
C GLY A 95 0.62 -12.36 -10.60
N GLU A 96 0.41 -13.36 -11.41
CA GLU A 96 -0.54 -14.45 -11.14
C GLU A 96 0.11 -15.62 -10.37
N SER A 97 1.43 -15.57 -10.20
CA SER A 97 2.22 -16.61 -9.56
C SER A 97 2.04 -16.64 -8.03
N PHE A 98 1.85 -15.47 -7.42
CA PHE A 98 1.74 -15.35 -5.97
C PHE A 98 0.34 -14.90 -5.55
N LYS A 99 -0.43 -15.84 -4.98
CA LYS A 99 -1.79 -15.60 -4.47
C LYS A 99 -1.82 -15.25 -2.97
N ASP A 100 -0.69 -15.37 -2.30
CA ASP A 100 -0.44 -15.03 -0.89
C ASP A 100 1.04 -14.67 -0.75
N SER A 101 1.45 -14.27 0.44
CA SER A 101 2.85 -14.15 0.83
C SER A 101 3.55 -15.51 0.73
N ALA A 102 4.84 -15.52 0.43
CA ALA A 102 5.59 -16.75 0.19
C ALA A 102 6.94 -16.76 0.93
N LEU A 103 7.35 -17.95 1.42
CA LEU A 103 8.73 -18.16 1.86
C LEU A 103 9.69 -17.93 0.69
N VAL A 104 10.79 -17.23 0.97
CA VAL A 104 11.80 -16.95 -0.03
C VAL A 104 12.74 -18.14 -0.19
N THR A 105 12.59 -18.84 -1.30
CA THR A 105 13.53 -19.83 -1.83
C THR A 105 14.26 -19.25 -3.03
N ASP A 106 15.17 -20.03 -3.64
CA ASP A 106 15.82 -19.59 -4.89
C ASP A 106 14.81 -19.50 -6.04
N GLU A 107 13.81 -20.42 -6.07
CA GLU A 107 12.73 -20.39 -7.05
C GLU A 107 11.81 -19.18 -6.86
N THR A 108 11.46 -18.84 -5.60
CA THR A 108 10.67 -17.64 -5.28
C THR A 108 11.39 -16.38 -5.74
N LEU A 109 12.70 -16.29 -5.47
CA LEU A 109 13.50 -15.12 -5.86
C LEU A 109 13.59 -15.00 -7.39
N ALA A 110 13.87 -16.11 -8.09
CA ALA A 110 13.91 -16.13 -9.55
C ALA A 110 12.56 -15.72 -10.18
N GLU A 111 11.45 -16.12 -9.59
CA GLU A 111 10.12 -15.73 -10.07
C GLU A 111 9.86 -14.22 -9.83
N ILE A 112 10.28 -13.66 -8.69
CA ILE A 112 10.18 -12.21 -8.43
C ILE A 112 11.01 -11.43 -9.47
N GLU A 113 12.19 -11.91 -9.81
CA GLU A 113 13.04 -11.31 -10.86
C GLU A 113 12.38 -11.41 -12.25
N ARG A 114 11.78 -12.55 -12.60
CA ARG A 114 11.04 -12.72 -13.85
C ARG A 114 9.87 -11.74 -13.97
N LEU A 115 9.17 -11.49 -12.87
CA LEU A 115 8.05 -10.53 -12.80
C LEU A 115 8.49 -9.06 -12.91
N ALA A 116 9.79 -8.77 -13.04
CA ALA A 116 10.28 -7.42 -13.33
C ALA A 116 9.71 -6.84 -14.63
N GLU A 117 9.28 -7.68 -15.58
CA GLU A 117 8.58 -7.23 -16.81
C GLU A 117 7.29 -6.45 -16.48
N LEU A 118 6.57 -6.85 -15.43
CA LEU A 118 5.35 -6.18 -14.96
C LEU A 118 5.62 -4.97 -14.05
N ALA A 119 6.76 -4.94 -13.37
CA ALA A 119 7.13 -3.88 -12.43
C ALA A 119 8.63 -3.54 -12.54
N PRO A 120 9.10 -3.01 -13.68
CA PRO A 120 10.54 -2.85 -13.95
C PRO A 120 11.24 -1.85 -13.02
N LEU A 121 10.51 -0.95 -12.40
CA LEU A 121 11.07 0.05 -11.47
C LEU A 121 11.09 -0.43 -10.00
N HIS A 122 10.41 -1.54 -9.67
CA HIS A 122 10.22 -1.98 -8.28
C HIS A 122 10.76 -3.38 -8.03
N ASN A 123 10.34 -4.38 -8.79
CA ASN A 123 10.70 -5.77 -8.54
C ASN A 123 12.21 -6.03 -8.54
N PRO A 124 13.03 -5.46 -9.47
CA PRO A 124 14.48 -5.67 -9.43
C PRO A 124 15.12 -5.21 -8.12
N VAL A 125 14.69 -4.06 -7.59
CA VAL A 125 15.20 -3.53 -6.33
C VAL A 125 14.71 -4.35 -5.14
N ASN A 126 13.45 -4.80 -5.16
CA ASN A 126 12.93 -5.69 -4.14
C ASN A 126 13.69 -7.02 -4.10
N ALA A 127 13.95 -7.64 -5.25
CA ALA A 127 14.75 -8.86 -5.38
C ALA A 127 16.18 -8.66 -4.87
N LEU A 128 16.83 -7.53 -5.23
CA LEU A 128 18.16 -7.18 -4.73
C LEU A 128 18.17 -7.08 -3.20
N GLY A 129 17.20 -6.39 -2.61
CA GLY A 129 17.07 -6.28 -1.16
C GLY A 129 16.94 -7.66 -0.49
N ILE A 130 16.08 -8.52 -1.02
CA ILE A 130 15.93 -9.91 -0.53
C ILE A 130 17.27 -10.67 -0.62
N ALA A 131 17.95 -10.62 -1.76
CA ALA A 131 19.21 -11.32 -1.96
C ALA A 131 20.30 -10.86 -0.99
N VAL A 132 20.39 -9.55 -0.73
CA VAL A 132 21.36 -8.99 0.22
C VAL A 132 21.07 -9.46 1.65
N PHE A 133 19.80 -9.40 2.10
CA PHE A 133 19.44 -9.87 3.43
C PHE A 133 19.71 -11.37 3.61
N ARG A 134 19.40 -12.19 2.61
CA ARG A 134 19.73 -13.65 2.65
C ARG A 134 21.22 -13.94 2.75
N GLN A 135 22.08 -13.11 2.15
CA GLN A 135 23.53 -13.25 2.26
C GLN A 135 24.06 -12.84 3.63
N LEU A 136 23.52 -11.79 4.23
CA LEU A 136 23.96 -11.27 5.52
C LEU A 136 23.34 -11.99 6.71
N LEU A 137 22.14 -12.57 6.53
CA LEU A 137 21.40 -13.34 7.52
C LEU A 137 21.03 -14.73 6.99
N PRO A 138 22.00 -15.60 6.70
CA PRO A 138 21.77 -16.85 5.96
C PRO A 138 20.94 -17.89 6.71
N LYS A 139 20.80 -17.75 8.02
CA LYS A 139 20.00 -18.66 8.86
C LYS A 139 18.61 -18.12 9.18
N THR A 140 18.33 -16.84 8.88
CA THR A 140 17.07 -16.19 9.19
C THR A 140 16.10 -16.40 8.02
N PRO A 141 14.91 -16.98 8.26
CA PRO A 141 13.92 -17.18 7.21
C PRO A 141 13.42 -15.83 6.69
N ALA A 142 13.18 -15.78 5.39
CA ALA A 142 12.64 -14.61 4.70
C ALA A 142 11.29 -14.91 4.06
N VAL A 143 10.38 -13.94 4.10
CA VAL A 143 9.05 -14.01 3.48
C VAL A 143 8.87 -12.82 2.53
N ALA A 144 8.44 -13.08 1.31
CA ALA A 144 8.04 -12.05 0.35
C ALA A 144 6.53 -11.78 0.51
N VAL A 145 6.17 -10.52 0.67
CA VAL A 145 4.80 -10.04 0.84
C VAL A 145 4.45 -9.11 -0.32
N PHE A 146 3.48 -9.52 -1.13
CA PHE A 146 3.20 -8.87 -2.41
C PHE A 146 2.03 -7.89 -2.29
N ASP A 147 2.18 -6.67 -2.81
CA ASP A 147 1.12 -5.67 -2.85
C ASP A 147 -0.10 -6.13 -3.65
N THR A 148 0.10 -7.05 -4.60
CA THR A 148 -0.93 -7.57 -5.51
C THR A 148 -1.63 -8.83 -5.00
N ALA A 149 -1.06 -9.53 -4.02
CA ALA A 149 -1.53 -10.88 -3.63
C ALA A 149 -2.96 -10.88 -3.07
N PHE A 150 -3.33 -9.88 -2.28
CA PHE A 150 -4.69 -9.76 -1.72
C PHE A 150 -5.77 -9.67 -2.81
N HIS A 151 -5.43 -9.16 -3.98
CA HIS A 151 -6.33 -9.00 -5.12
C HIS A 151 -6.35 -10.21 -6.07
N GLN A 152 -5.63 -11.29 -5.77
CA GLN A 152 -5.64 -12.50 -6.59
C GLN A 152 -6.93 -13.33 -6.44
N THR A 153 -7.85 -12.88 -5.59
CA THR A 153 -9.22 -13.41 -5.46
C THR A 153 -10.22 -12.77 -6.41
N LEU A 154 -9.79 -11.79 -7.23
CA LEU A 154 -10.64 -11.21 -8.28
C LEU A 154 -11.10 -12.29 -9.28
N ASP A 155 -12.38 -12.29 -9.60
CA ASP A 155 -12.93 -13.15 -10.64
C ASP A 155 -12.58 -12.62 -12.05
N GLU A 156 -12.74 -13.47 -13.04
CA GLU A 156 -12.35 -13.17 -14.41
C GLU A 156 -13.01 -11.89 -14.98
N PRO A 157 -14.33 -11.65 -14.79
CA PRO A 157 -14.96 -10.40 -15.22
C PRO A 157 -14.42 -9.15 -14.55
N SER A 158 -13.89 -9.27 -13.32
CA SER A 158 -13.34 -8.14 -12.57
C SER A 158 -11.90 -7.81 -12.96
N PHE A 159 -11.10 -8.79 -13.41
CA PHE A 159 -9.71 -8.54 -13.73
C PHE A 159 -9.40 -8.40 -15.24
N ILE A 160 -10.24 -8.92 -16.14
CA ILE A 160 -10.03 -8.81 -17.59
C ILE A 160 -10.36 -7.40 -18.07
N TYR A 161 -9.50 -6.85 -18.92
CA TYR A 161 -9.81 -5.66 -19.69
C TYR A 161 -10.51 -6.04 -21.01
N PRO A 162 -11.45 -5.23 -21.51
CA PRO A 162 -12.13 -5.48 -22.77
C PRO A 162 -11.22 -5.15 -23.98
N LEU A 163 -10.09 -5.83 -24.05
CA LEU A 163 -9.10 -5.79 -25.11
C LEU A 163 -9.06 -7.15 -25.82
N PRO A 164 -8.44 -7.26 -27.01
CA PRO A 164 -8.25 -8.56 -27.65
C PRO A 164 -7.59 -9.56 -26.68
N TRP A 165 -8.18 -10.75 -26.56
CA TRP A 165 -7.83 -11.80 -25.60
C TRP A 165 -6.32 -12.11 -25.50
N ARG A 166 -5.62 -12.03 -26.65
CA ARG A 166 -4.17 -12.28 -26.73
C ARG A 166 -3.36 -11.41 -25.77
N TYR A 167 -3.79 -10.19 -25.47
CA TYR A 167 -3.07 -9.30 -24.55
C TYR A 167 -3.08 -9.82 -23.12
N TYR A 168 -4.15 -10.49 -22.72
CA TYR A 168 -4.15 -11.22 -21.46
C TYR A 168 -3.35 -12.54 -21.59
N ALA A 169 -3.70 -13.38 -22.56
CA ALA A 169 -3.14 -14.73 -22.67
C ALA A 169 -1.62 -14.77 -22.89
N GLU A 170 -1.09 -13.82 -23.65
CA GLU A 170 0.34 -13.79 -24.04
C GLU A 170 1.16 -12.82 -23.20
N LEU A 171 0.57 -11.72 -22.75
CA LEU A 171 1.29 -10.61 -22.08
C LEU A 171 0.86 -10.39 -20.63
N GLY A 172 -0.10 -11.15 -20.11
CA GLY A 172 -0.59 -11.00 -18.75
C GLY A 172 -1.24 -9.65 -18.46
N ILE A 173 -1.78 -8.97 -19.51
CA ILE A 173 -2.45 -7.66 -19.33
C ILE A 173 -3.82 -7.88 -18.71
N ARG A 174 -3.88 -7.63 -17.42
CA ARG A 174 -5.09 -7.74 -16.58
C ARG A 174 -5.00 -6.73 -15.43
N ARG A 175 -6.12 -6.56 -14.70
CA ARG A 175 -6.11 -5.87 -13.40
C ARG A 175 -5.39 -6.74 -12.38
N TYR A 176 -4.37 -6.20 -11.73
CA TYR A 176 -3.70 -6.82 -10.57
C TYR A 176 -4.12 -6.16 -9.26
N GLY A 177 -4.14 -4.82 -9.23
CA GLY A 177 -4.38 -4.06 -8.02
C GLY A 177 -3.13 -3.98 -7.12
N PHE A 178 -3.12 -2.98 -6.26
CA PHE A 178 -2.00 -2.69 -5.35
C PHE A 178 -2.53 -2.25 -3.99
N HIS A 179 -1.66 -1.89 -3.05
CA HIS A 179 -2.01 -1.63 -1.65
C HIS A 179 -2.71 -2.83 -0.96
N GLY A 180 -2.53 -4.03 -1.50
CA GLY A 180 -3.20 -5.23 -0.99
C GLY A 180 -2.88 -5.51 0.47
N THR A 181 -1.64 -5.29 0.88
CA THR A 181 -1.21 -5.45 2.28
C THR A 181 -1.97 -4.49 3.21
N SER A 182 -2.16 -3.24 2.80
CA SER A 182 -2.94 -2.25 3.56
C SER A 182 -4.42 -2.64 3.62
N HIS A 183 -5.04 -2.99 2.49
CA HIS A 183 -6.45 -3.40 2.45
C HIS A 183 -6.71 -4.65 3.30
N LYS A 184 -5.81 -5.63 3.26
CA LYS A 184 -5.86 -6.85 4.09
C LYS A 184 -5.78 -6.50 5.57
N TYR A 185 -4.81 -5.68 5.97
CA TYR A 185 -4.64 -5.26 7.36
C TYR A 185 -5.86 -4.51 7.89
N VAL A 186 -6.28 -3.47 7.18
CA VAL A 186 -7.35 -2.56 7.61
C VAL A 186 -8.69 -3.28 7.70
N SER A 187 -9.00 -4.18 6.77
CA SER A 187 -10.25 -4.96 6.82
C SER A 187 -10.24 -5.97 7.97
N SER A 188 -9.10 -6.58 8.28
CA SER A 188 -8.95 -7.45 9.45
C SER A 188 -9.14 -6.68 10.75
N GLN A 189 -8.55 -5.49 10.86
CA GLN A 189 -8.72 -4.60 12.01
C GLN A 189 -10.16 -4.11 12.18
N LEU A 190 -10.87 -3.86 11.08
CA LEU A 190 -12.29 -3.53 11.12
C LEU A 190 -13.11 -4.66 11.75
N ALA A 191 -12.91 -5.89 11.28
CA ALA A 191 -13.62 -7.07 11.79
C ALA A 191 -13.38 -7.27 13.29
N GLU A 192 -12.12 -7.16 13.73
CA GLU A 192 -11.74 -7.23 15.14
C GLU A 192 -12.45 -6.16 15.97
N LYS A 193 -12.42 -4.90 15.53
CA LYS A 193 -13.04 -3.77 16.23
C LYS A 193 -14.57 -3.85 16.27
N LEU A 194 -15.21 -4.48 15.29
CA LEU A 194 -16.64 -4.74 15.26
C LEU A 194 -17.04 -5.99 16.07
N GLY A 195 -16.07 -6.87 16.39
CA GLY A 195 -16.34 -8.15 17.07
C GLY A 195 -17.11 -9.15 16.19
N VAL A 196 -16.97 -9.05 14.85
CA VAL A 196 -17.64 -9.94 13.90
C VAL A 196 -16.63 -10.52 12.92
N PRO A 197 -16.84 -11.75 12.41
CA PRO A 197 -15.92 -12.31 11.44
C PRO A 197 -15.95 -11.51 10.12
N LEU A 198 -14.78 -11.30 9.52
CA LEU A 198 -14.66 -10.59 8.25
C LEU A 198 -15.46 -11.27 7.12
N SER A 199 -15.64 -12.60 7.22
CA SER A 199 -16.45 -13.39 6.28
C SER A 199 -17.94 -13.01 6.25
N ALA A 200 -18.42 -12.28 7.26
CA ALA A 200 -19.81 -11.80 7.32
C ALA A 200 -20.01 -10.37 6.78
N LEU A 201 -18.93 -9.71 6.32
CA LEU A 201 -18.94 -8.30 5.97
C LEU A 201 -18.73 -8.05 4.47
N ARG A 202 -19.46 -7.05 3.96
CA ARG A 202 -19.20 -6.36 2.69
C ARG A 202 -18.59 -5.00 3.01
N VAL A 203 -17.34 -4.82 2.63
CA VAL A 203 -16.54 -3.65 3.01
C VAL A 203 -16.05 -2.94 1.75
N VAL A 204 -16.14 -1.62 1.72
CA VAL A 204 -15.35 -0.80 0.81
C VAL A 204 -14.24 -0.13 1.62
N CYS A 205 -13.00 -0.40 1.26
CA CYS A 205 -11.82 0.17 1.90
C CYS A 205 -11.19 1.22 1.00
N CYS A 206 -11.10 2.45 1.48
CA CYS A 206 -10.50 3.61 0.81
C CYS A 206 -9.13 3.88 1.42
N HIS A 207 -8.07 3.41 0.76
CA HIS A 207 -6.70 3.79 1.07
C HIS A 207 -6.36 5.07 0.32
N LEU A 208 -6.33 6.20 1.02
CA LEU A 208 -6.16 7.53 0.44
C LEU A 208 -4.88 8.17 0.95
N GLY A 209 -3.90 8.31 0.06
CA GLY A 209 -2.63 8.95 0.29
C GLY A 209 -2.15 9.66 -0.98
N ASN A 210 -0.85 9.85 -1.14
CA ASN A 210 -0.30 10.33 -2.41
C ASN A 210 -0.58 9.32 -3.55
N GLY A 211 -0.49 8.01 -3.28
CA GLY A 211 -1.17 6.97 -4.03
C GLY A 211 -2.50 6.64 -3.35
N SER A 212 -3.55 6.39 -4.12
CA SER A 212 -4.89 6.10 -3.60
C SER A 212 -5.51 4.92 -4.33
N SER A 213 -6.16 4.04 -3.59
CA SER A 213 -6.92 2.92 -4.14
C SER A 213 -8.17 2.62 -3.31
N ILE A 214 -9.20 2.17 -4.00
CA ILE A 214 -10.45 1.72 -3.39
C ILE A 214 -10.57 0.22 -3.63
N CYS A 215 -10.90 -0.55 -2.60
CA CYS A 215 -11.05 -2.00 -2.68
C CYS A 215 -12.43 -2.42 -2.20
N ALA A 216 -13.11 -3.23 -3.00
CA ALA A 216 -14.32 -3.94 -2.62
C ALA A 216 -13.93 -5.28 -1.99
N ILE A 217 -14.34 -5.51 -0.75
CA ILE A 217 -14.02 -6.71 0.02
C ILE A 217 -15.34 -7.38 0.43
N ASN A 218 -15.56 -8.58 -0.06
CA ASN A 218 -16.76 -9.37 0.27
C ASN A 218 -16.35 -10.67 0.92
N GLY A 219 -16.85 -10.92 2.13
CA GLY A 219 -16.50 -12.15 2.85
C GLY A 219 -15.01 -12.32 3.14
N GLY A 220 -14.26 -11.21 3.25
CA GLY A 220 -12.81 -11.23 3.49
C GLY A 220 -11.94 -11.32 2.24
N GLN A 221 -12.54 -11.41 1.07
CA GLN A 221 -11.84 -11.49 -0.21
C GLN A 221 -11.97 -10.20 -1.01
N SER A 222 -10.89 -9.75 -1.64
CA SER A 222 -10.94 -8.67 -2.61
C SER A 222 -11.74 -9.14 -3.84
N VAL A 223 -12.86 -8.46 -4.13
CA VAL A 223 -13.71 -8.76 -5.30
C VAL A 223 -13.59 -7.71 -6.39
N ASN A 224 -13.05 -6.54 -6.08
CA ASN A 224 -12.63 -5.53 -7.04
C ASN A 224 -11.66 -4.54 -6.37
N THR A 225 -10.86 -3.86 -7.21
CA THR A 225 -9.96 -2.78 -6.73
C THR A 225 -9.74 -1.76 -7.84
N SER A 226 -9.50 -0.51 -7.47
CA SER A 226 -9.44 0.59 -8.44
C SER A 226 -8.13 0.68 -9.20
N MET A 227 -7.00 0.34 -8.59
CA MET A 227 -5.74 0.21 -9.33
C MET A 227 -5.82 -0.99 -10.27
N GLY A 228 -5.18 -0.88 -11.43
CA GLY A 228 -5.33 -1.83 -12.52
C GLY A 228 -4.10 -2.67 -12.80
N PHE A 229 -3.73 -2.74 -14.09
CA PHE A 229 -2.48 -3.32 -14.55
C PHE A 229 -1.27 -2.64 -13.90
N THR A 230 -1.37 -1.33 -13.68
CA THR A 230 -0.40 -0.51 -12.97
C THR A 230 -1.06 0.28 -11.83
N PRO A 231 -0.30 0.85 -10.89
CA PRO A 231 -0.82 1.71 -9.85
C PRO A 231 -1.34 3.08 -10.34
N GLN A 232 -1.31 3.34 -11.65
CA GLN A 232 -1.71 4.60 -12.25
C GLN A 232 -3.24 4.70 -12.42
N SER A 233 -3.91 3.57 -12.71
CA SER A 233 -5.36 3.57 -13.00
C SER A 233 -6.20 3.67 -11.72
N GLY A 234 -7.48 3.93 -11.91
CA GLY A 234 -8.47 4.04 -10.85
C GLY A 234 -8.82 5.49 -10.52
N VAL A 235 -8.80 5.83 -9.23
CA VAL A 235 -9.16 7.17 -8.77
C VAL A 235 -8.01 8.17 -8.99
N MET A 236 -8.36 9.45 -9.05
CA MET A 236 -7.40 10.54 -9.06
C MET A 236 -6.53 10.53 -7.79
N MET A 237 -5.23 10.80 -7.92
CA MET A 237 -4.25 10.74 -6.84
C MET A 237 -3.47 12.06 -6.74
N GLY A 238 -2.40 12.09 -5.96
CA GLY A 238 -1.57 13.30 -5.82
C GLY A 238 -0.98 13.81 -7.13
N THR A 239 -0.32 12.91 -7.87
CA THR A 239 0.31 13.21 -9.19
C THR A 239 -0.22 12.35 -10.32
N ARG A 240 -0.97 11.28 -10.03
CA ARG A 240 -1.50 10.35 -11.01
C ARG A 240 -2.91 10.73 -11.43
N SER A 241 -3.20 10.63 -12.72
CA SER A 241 -4.51 10.99 -13.27
C SER A 241 -5.65 10.08 -12.79
N GLY A 242 -5.36 8.80 -12.51
CA GLY A 242 -6.39 7.77 -12.49
C GLY A 242 -6.96 7.53 -13.89
N ASP A 243 -8.17 6.99 -13.94
CA ASP A 243 -8.82 6.64 -15.21
C ASP A 243 -9.22 7.87 -16.04
N ILE A 244 -8.85 7.84 -17.31
CA ILE A 244 -9.18 8.84 -18.32
C ILE A 244 -9.65 8.14 -19.60
N ASP A 245 -10.21 8.87 -20.55
CA ASP A 245 -10.43 8.36 -21.90
C ASP A 245 -9.07 8.04 -22.55
N PRO A 246 -8.79 6.79 -22.93
CA PRO A 246 -7.50 6.40 -23.53
C PRO A 246 -7.19 7.11 -24.84
N SER A 247 -8.19 7.61 -25.57
CA SER A 247 -8.01 8.32 -26.83
C SER A 247 -7.40 9.72 -26.65
N ILE A 248 -7.38 10.25 -25.44
CA ILE A 248 -6.68 11.48 -25.09
C ILE A 248 -5.17 11.35 -25.33
N LEU A 249 -4.60 10.17 -25.06
CA LEU A 249 -3.15 9.97 -25.15
C LEU A 249 -2.60 10.13 -26.58
N PRO A 250 -3.11 9.41 -27.60
CA PRO A 250 -2.66 9.64 -28.98
C PRO A 250 -2.97 11.04 -29.48
N TRP A 251 -4.05 11.66 -29.00
CA TRP A 251 -4.38 13.04 -29.37
C TRP A 251 -3.33 14.05 -28.84
N ILE A 252 -2.89 13.92 -27.58
CA ILE A 252 -1.81 14.74 -27.00
C ILE A 252 -0.48 14.45 -27.71
N ALA A 253 -0.18 13.17 -27.96
CA ALA A 253 1.05 12.75 -28.66
C ALA A 253 1.20 13.45 -30.00
N LEU A 254 0.13 13.49 -30.80
CA LEU A 254 0.12 14.16 -32.11
C LEU A 254 0.24 15.69 -32.01
N ARG A 255 -0.34 16.31 -30.99
CA ARG A 255 -0.33 17.77 -30.82
C ARG A 255 0.98 18.29 -30.28
N GLU A 256 1.60 17.57 -29.34
CA GLU A 256 2.77 18.02 -28.59
C GLU A 256 4.04 17.27 -28.96
N GLY A 257 3.97 16.29 -29.84
CA GLY A 257 5.11 15.44 -30.24
C GLY A 257 5.64 14.57 -29.09
N LYS A 258 4.77 14.20 -28.13
CA LYS A 258 5.20 13.41 -26.96
C LYS A 258 5.41 11.94 -27.30
N THR A 259 6.48 11.37 -26.79
CA THR A 259 6.77 9.94 -26.83
C THR A 259 5.87 9.17 -25.84
N PRO A 260 5.72 7.84 -25.99
CA PRO A 260 5.02 7.03 -24.99
C PRO A 260 5.57 7.18 -23.58
N GLN A 261 6.89 7.34 -23.40
CA GLN A 261 7.53 7.56 -22.11
C GLN A 261 7.13 8.89 -21.49
N GLN A 262 7.08 9.96 -22.30
CA GLN A 262 6.63 11.28 -21.85
C GLN A 262 5.15 11.31 -21.50
N LEU A 263 4.32 10.55 -22.21
CA LEU A 263 2.90 10.39 -21.86
C LEU A 263 2.74 9.61 -20.53
N ASN A 264 3.53 8.56 -20.31
CA ASN A 264 3.53 7.84 -19.05
C ASN A 264 3.98 8.75 -17.89
N GLN A 265 5.00 9.58 -18.08
CA GLN A 265 5.44 10.59 -17.12
C GLN A 265 4.32 11.60 -16.81
N LEU A 266 3.65 12.13 -17.84
CA LEU A 266 2.50 13.03 -17.68
C LEU A 266 1.43 12.43 -16.77
N LEU A 267 1.03 11.17 -17.02
CA LEU A 267 -0.03 10.51 -16.26
C LEU A 267 0.36 10.19 -14.83
N ASN A 268 1.61 9.88 -14.56
CA ASN A 268 2.08 9.46 -13.26
C ASN A 268 2.58 10.60 -12.37
N ASN A 269 3.19 11.64 -12.96
CA ASN A 269 3.97 12.63 -12.21
C ASN A 269 3.43 14.05 -12.32
N GLU A 270 2.62 14.37 -13.34
CA GLU A 270 2.22 15.73 -13.67
C GLU A 270 0.70 15.95 -13.66
N SER A 271 -0.05 14.92 -13.27
CA SER A 271 -1.52 14.88 -13.28
C SER A 271 -2.08 14.93 -11.85
N GLY A 272 -3.28 14.43 -11.65
CA GLY A 272 -3.91 14.32 -10.32
C GLY A 272 -4.18 15.67 -9.67
N LEU A 273 -4.06 15.72 -8.35
CA LEU A 273 -4.22 16.96 -7.57
C LEU A 273 -3.26 18.04 -8.06
N LEU A 274 -1.99 17.69 -8.30
CA LEU A 274 -0.99 18.61 -8.85
C LEU A 274 -1.43 19.18 -10.20
N GLY A 275 -1.82 18.30 -11.13
CA GLY A 275 -2.15 18.70 -12.50
C GLY A 275 -3.39 19.58 -12.59
N VAL A 276 -4.44 19.27 -11.82
CA VAL A 276 -5.70 20.06 -11.84
C VAL A 276 -5.57 21.34 -11.04
N SER A 277 -4.95 21.30 -9.86
CA SER A 277 -4.79 22.51 -9.03
C SER A 277 -3.72 23.46 -9.55
N GLY A 278 -2.68 22.92 -10.19
CA GLY A 278 -1.48 23.69 -10.56
C GLY A 278 -0.63 24.11 -9.34
N ILE A 279 -0.83 23.49 -8.17
CA ILE A 279 -0.22 23.95 -6.90
C ILE A 279 0.71 22.87 -6.32
N SER A 280 0.14 21.73 -5.93
CA SER A 280 0.87 20.71 -5.15
C SER A 280 0.20 19.34 -5.30
N PRO A 281 0.95 18.25 -5.19
CA PRO A 281 0.37 16.92 -5.02
C PRO A 281 -0.15 16.66 -3.59
N ASP A 282 0.24 17.51 -2.63
CA ASP A 282 -0.19 17.38 -1.24
C ASP A 282 -1.61 17.92 -1.07
N TYR A 283 -2.50 17.07 -0.57
CA TYR A 283 -3.90 17.39 -0.36
C TYR A 283 -4.09 18.62 0.56
N ARG A 284 -3.23 18.79 1.57
CA ARG A 284 -3.28 19.91 2.53
C ARG A 284 -2.98 21.26 1.89
N ASP A 285 -2.00 21.31 0.98
CA ASP A 285 -1.67 22.52 0.23
C ASP A 285 -2.81 22.91 -0.69
N VAL A 286 -3.46 21.92 -1.32
CA VAL A 286 -4.61 22.15 -2.20
C VAL A 286 -5.82 22.60 -1.39
N GLU A 287 -6.06 22.04 -0.19
CA GLU A 287 -7.10 22.54 0.74
C GLU A 287 -6.87 24.00 1.11
N HIS A 288 -5.67 24.33 1.53
CA HIS A 288 -5.33 25.72 1.89
C HIS A 288 -5.56 26.69 0.73
N ALA A 289 -5.14 26.31 -0.47
CA ALA A 289 -5.36 27.15 -1.65
C ALA A 289 -6.85 27.32 -2.00
N ALA A 290 -7.65 26.26 -1.85
CA ALA A 290 -9.09 26.31 -2.06
C ALA A 290 -9.77 27.24 -1.04
N ASP A 291 -9.37 27.21 0.23
CA ASP A 291 -9.89 28.06 1.29
C ASP A 291 -9.55 29.55 1.10
N THR A 292 -8.46 29.85 0.39
CA THR A 292 -8.07 31.20 -0.01
C THR A 292 -8.69 31.65 -1.34
N GLY A 293 -9.63 30.86 -1.89
CA GLY A 293 -10.41 31.23 -3.07
C GLY A 293 -9.86 30.76 -4.42
N ASN A 294 -8.86 29.86 -4.43
CA ASN A 294 -8.36 29.29 -5.68
C ASN A 294 -9.37 28.31 -6.28
N HIS A 295 -9.93 28.64 -7.44
CA HIS A 295 -10.95 27.87 -8.13
C HIS A 295 -10.45 26.48 -8.55
N GLN A 296 -9.24 26.38 -9.12
CA GLN A 296 -8.68 25.10 -9.60
C GLN A 296 -8.37 24.16 -8.43
N ALA A 297 -7.94 24.69 -7.28
CA ALA A 297 -7.74 23.91 -6.07
C ALA A 297 -9.08 23.37 -5.55
N ALA A 298 -10.12 24.19 -5.49
CA ALA A 298 -11.47 23.74 -5.08
C ALA A 298 -12.03 22.68 -6.05
N LEU A 299 -11.81 22.85 -7.36
CA LEU A 299 -12.18 21.88 -8.38
C LEU A 299 -11.43 20.56 -8.20
N ALA A 300 -10.12 20.61 -7.92
CA ALA A 300 -9.30 19.41 -7.71
C ALA A 300 -9.80 18.58 -6.50
N LEU A 301 -10.14 19.22 -5.39
CA LEU A 301 -10.70 18.56 -4.21
C LEU A 301 -12.08 17.94 -4.51
N THR A 302 -12.93 18.66 -5.24
CA THR A 302 -14.24 18.17 -5.64
C THR A 302 -14.11 16.95 -6.54
N LEU A 303 -13.25 17.03 -7.57
CA LEU A 303 -13.00 15.94 -8.51
C LEU A 303 -12.45 14.70 -7.80
N PHE A 304 -11.53 14.88 -6.86
CA PHE A 304 -10.99 13.80 -6.01
C PHE A 304 -12.12 13.07 -5.27
N ALA A 305 -12.95 13.80 -4.55
CA ALA A 305 -14.06 13.22 -3.78
C ALA A 305 -15.11 12.53 -4.69
N GLU A 306 -15.46 13.15 -5.82
CA GLU A 306 -16.45 12.61 -6.77
C GLU A 306 -15.99 11.30 -7.39
N ARG A 307 -14.72 11.20 -7.82
CA ARG A 307 -14.15 9.98 -8.39
C ARG A 307 -14.15 8.82 -7.40
N ILE A 308 -13.79 9.10 -6.14
CA ILE A 308 -13.82 8.10 -5.07
C ILE A 308 -15.25 7.66 -4.79
N ARG A 309 -16.20 8.60 -4.66
CA ARG A 309 -17.61 8.30 -4.41
C ARG A 309 -18.22 7.47 -5.53
N ALA A 310 -17.94 7.78 -6.79
CA ALA A 310 -18.41 7.01 -7.93
C ALA A 310 -17.89 5.56 -7.88
N THR A 311 -16.63 5.37 -7.53
CA THR A 311 -16.02 4.04 -7.37
C THR A 311 -16.66 3.27 -6.22
N ILE A 312 -16.90 3.91 -5.06
CA ILE A 312 -17.64 3.31 -3.93
C ILE A 312 -19.02 2.84 -4.40
N GLY A 313 -19.76 3.69 -5.12
CA GLY A 313 -21.08 3.34 -5.64
C GLY A 313 -21.05 2.12 -6.57
N SER A 314 -20.09 2.06 -7.48
CA SER A 314 -19.88 0.90 -8.36
C SER A 314 -19.65 -0.39 -7.56
N TYR A 315 -18.83 -0.34 -6.52
CA TYR A 315 -18.51 -1.51 -5.70
C TYR A 315 -19.68 -1.95 -4.81
N ILE A 316 -20.47 -1.02 -4.31
CA ILE A 316 -21.71 -1.32 -3.58
C ILE A 316 -22.68 -2.10 -4.48
N MET A 317 -22.86 -1.66 -5.72
CA MET A 317 -23.72 -2.34 -6.69
C MET A 317 -23.19 -3.74 -7.02
N GLN A 318 -21.88 -3.91 -7.21
CA GLN A 318 -21.26 -5.20 -7.48
C GLN A 318 -21.45 -6.18 -6.32
N MET A 319 -21.27 -5.74 -5.07
CA MET A 319 -21.42 -6.57 -3.88
C MET A 319 -22.87 -6.79 -3.42
N GLY A 320 -23.82 -6.08 -4.01
CA GLY A 320 -25.23 -6.12 -3.61
C GLY A 320 -25.49 -5.48 -2.23
N GLY A 321 -24.66 -4.55 -1.80
CA GLY A 321 -24.80 -3.80 -0.54
C GLY A 321 -23.49 -3.43 0.11
N LEU A 322 -23.58 -2.80 1.28
CA LEU A 322 -22.44 -2.32 2.06
C LEU A 322 -22.73 -2.45 3.55
N ASP A 323 -21.83 -3.08 4.29
CA ASP A 323 -21.92 -3.15 5.76
C ASP A 323 -20.98 -2.12 6.42
N ALA A 324 -19.83 -1.85 5.79
CA ALA A 324 -18.88 -0.85 6.28
C ALA A 324 -18.09 -0.15 5.16
N LEU A 325 -17.87 1.14 5.35
CA LEU A 325 -16.93 1.98 4.60
C LEU A 325 -15.75 2.32 5.50
N VAL A 326 -14.52 2.10 5.02
CA VAL A 326 -13.31 2.34 5.82
C VAL A 326 -12.40 3.32 5.11
N PHE A 327 -11.89 4.29 5.86
CA PHE A 327 -10.87 5.25 5.44
C PHE A 327 -9.53 4.94 6.09
N THR A 328 -8.48 4.94 5.30
CA THR A 328 -7.09 4.72 5.73
C THR A 328 -6.12 5.47 4.81
N GLY A 329 -4.82 5.40 5.12
CA GLY A 329 -3.82 6.18 4.42
C GLY A 329 -3.81 7.66 4.84
N GLY A 330 -2.76 8.39 4.50
CA GLY A 330 -2.52 9.72 5.05
C GLY A 330 -3.67 10.70 4.93
N ILE A 331 -4.37 10.75 3.79
CA ILE A 331 -5.55 11.59 3.59
C ILE A 331 -6.75 10.98 4.31
N GLY A 332 -6.98 9.67 4.15
CA GLY A 332 -8.12 8.97 4.75
C GLY A 332 -8.13 9.04 6.27
N GLU A 333 -6.97 8.95 6.90
CA GLU A 333 -6.81 8.98 8.36
C GLU A 333 -6.91 10.40 8.94
N ASN A 334 -6.42 11.42 8.22
CA ASN A 334 -6.20 12.75 8.81
C ASN A 334 -7.10 13.85 8.25
N SER A 335 -7.79 13.67 7.09
CA SER A 335 -8.65 14.71 6.52
C SER A 335 -10.14 14.41 6.76
N ALA A 336 -10.69 15.02 7.81
CA ALA A 336 -12.12 15.00 8.07
C ALA A 336 -12.94 15.58 6.90
N ARG A 337 -12.40 16.62 6.26
CA ARG A 337 -13.00 17.27 5.08
C ARG A 337 -13.10 16.32 3.89
N ALA A 338 -12.03 15.58 3.59
CA ALA A 338 -12.04 14.57 2.51
C ALA A 338 -13.11 13.51 2.77
N ARG A 339 -13.16 12.95 3.97
CA ARG A 339 -14.15 11.94 4.35
C ARG A 339 -15.57 12.45 4.26
N ALA A 340 -15.85 13.66 4.77
CA ALA A 340 -17.16 14.31 4.67
C ALA A 340 -17.57 14.56 3.20
N ALA A 341 -16.63 15.05 2.37
CA ALA A 341 -16.87 15.29 0.95
C ALA A 341 -17.18 13.99 0.19
N ILE A 342 -16.46 12.90 0.48
CA ILE A 342 -16.68 11.59 -0.13
C ILE A 342 -18.03 11.01 0.30
N CYS A 343 -18.41 11.13 1.58
CA CYS A 343 -19.65 10.59 2.13
C CYS A 343 -20.88 11.44 1.82
N ARG A 344 -20.71 12.62 1.21
CA ARG A 344 -21.83 13.52 0.91
C ARG A 344 -22.86 12.84 -0.01
N ASN A 345 -24.15 13.01 0.33
CA ASN A 345 -25.30 12.47 -0.42
C ASN A 345 -25.39 10.92 -0.44
N LEU A 346 -24.80 10.22 0.53
CA LEU A 346 -24.91 8.77 0.65
C LEU A 346 -25.96 8.31 1.67
N ASN A 347 -26.75 9.24 2.22
CA ASN A 347 -27.78 8.94 3.24
C ASN A 347 -28.83 7.93 2.76
N PHE A 348 -29.14 7.92 1.46
CA PHE A 348 -30.08 6.96 0.87
C PHE A 348 -29.57 5.49 0.95
N LEU A 349 -28.28 5.29 1.18
CA LEU A 349 -27.67 3.97 1.42
C LEU A 349 -27.63 3.60 2.90
N GLY A 350 -28.19 4.44 3.78
CA GLY A 350 -28.05 4.27 5.23
C GLY A 350 -26.65 4.66 5.76
N LEU A 351 -25.88 5.42 4.97
CA LEU A 351 -24.56 5.91 5.33
C LEU A 351 -24.65 7.40 5.68
N ALA A 352 -24.39 7.75 6.92
CA ALA A 352 -24.31 9.13 7.38
C ALA A 352 -23.15 9.29 8.36
N VAL A 353 -22.43 10.40 8.26
CA VAL A 353 -21.26 10.72 9.08
C VAL A 353 -21.66 11.70 10.18
N ASP A 354 -21.20 11.43 11.40
CA ASP A 354 -21.27 12.34 12.54
C ASP A 354 -20.09 13.33 12.45
N GLU A 355 -20.39 14.61 12.32
CA GLU A 355 -19.39 15.67 12.11
C GLU A 355 -18.37 15.73 13.25
N GLU A 356 -18.81 15.65 14.49
CA GLU A 356 -17.94 15.77 15.67
C GLU A 356 -16.99 14.58 15.76
N LYS A 357 -17.49 13.36 15.58
CA LYS A 357 -16.65 12.15 15.54
C LYS A 357 -15.65 12.20 14.38
N ASN A 358 -16.10 12.69 13.23
CA ASN A 358 -15.26 12.83 12.05
C ASN A 358 -14.10 13.83 12.29
N GLN A 359 -14.40 14.99 12.88
CA GLN A 359 -13.37 16.00 13.19
C GLN A 359 -12.31 15.49 14.19
N ARG A 360 -12.71 14.60 15.10
CA ARG A 360 -11.80 14.01 16.08
C ARG A 360 -11.05 12.77 15.56
N ASN A 361 -11.23 12.39 14.30
CA ASN A 361 -10.72 11.15 13.72
C ASN A 361 -11.03 9.91 14.60
N ALA A 362 -12.26 9.85 15.13
CA ALA A 362 -12.69 8.69 15.92
C ALA A 362 -12.67 7.42 15.08
N THR A 363 -12.44 6.27 15.72
CA THR A 363 -12.40 4.98 15.00
C THR A 363 -13.70 4.72 14.22
N PHE A 364 -14.84 5.06 14.81
CA PHE A 364 -16.15 4.97 14.15
C PHE A 364 -16.79 6.35 14.09
N ILE A 365 -17.07 6.81 12.87
CA ILE A 365 -17.54 8.17 12.59
C ILE A 365 -18.97 8.22 12.04
N GLN A 366 -19.67 7.09 11.93
CA GLN A 366 -21.06 7.10 11.48
C GLN A 366 -22.00 7.78 12.52
N ALA A 367 -23.07 8.39 12.00
CA ALA A 367 -24.16 8.91 12.81
C ALA A 367 -24.88 7.78 13.56
N GLU A 368 -25.56 8.10 14.65
CA GLU A 368 -26.18 7.12 15.55
C GLU A 368 -27.18 6.20 14.84
N ASN A 369 -27.97 6.77 13.91
CA ASN A 369 -29.00 6.03 13.17
C ASN A 369 -28.51 5.47 11.82
N ALA A 370 -27.22 5.55 11.52
CA ALA A 370 -26.67 5.01 10.27
C ALA A 370 -26.62 3.47 10.31
N MET A 371 -27.08 2.84 9.23
CA MET A 371 -27.02 1.38 9.07
C MET A 371 -25.62 0.90 8.68
N VAL A 372 -24.92 1.69 7.86
CA VAL A 372 -23.56 1.39 7.41
C VAL A 372 -22.56 1.94 8.43
N LYS A 373 -21.62 1.10 8.83
CA LYS A 373 -20.49 1.54 9.67
C LYS A 373 -19.52 2.36 8.83
N VAL A 374 -19.02 3.46 9.39
CA VAL A 374 -17.95 4.25 8.75
C VAL A 374 -16.80 4.33 9.73
N ALA A 375 -15.65 3.79 9.31
CA ALA A 375 -14.48 3.68 10.18
C ALA A 375 -13.29 4.46 9.64
N VAL A 376 -12.47 4.97 10.55
CA VAL A 376 -11.11 5.48 10.29
C VAL A 376 -10.15 4.55 11.00
N ILE A 377 -9.32 3.85 10.23
CA ILE A 377 -8.38 2.86 10.74
C ILE A 377 -7.01 3.15 10.15
N ASN A 378 -6.02 3.36 11.01
CA ASN A 378 -4.65 3.58 10.57
C ASN A 378 -4.09 2.30 9.97
N THR A 379 -3.52 2.39 8.77
CA THR A 379 -2.83 1.26 8.17
C THR A 379 -1.49 1.00 8.87
N ASN A 380 -1.10 -0.26 8.91
CA ASN A 380 0.20 -0.69 9.41
C ASN A 380 0.69 -1.87 8.56
N GLU A 381 1.27 -1.55 7.42
CA GLU A 381 1.75 -2.54 6.46
C GLU A 381 2.92 -3.34 7.02
N GLU A 382 3.81 -2.70 7.79
CA GLU A 382 4.94 -3.36 8.42
C GLU A 382 4.50 -4.43 9.44
N LEU A 383 3.44 -4.14 10.22
CA LEU A 383 2.86 -5.13 11.11
C LEU A 383 2.20 -6.28 10.35
N MET A 384 1.51 -5.99 9.25
CA MET A 384 0.93 -7.03 8.39
C MET A 384 2.02 -7.95 7.80
N ILE A 385 3.12 -7.36 7.34
CA ILE A 385 4.30 -8.10 6.87
C ILE A 385 4.84 -9.00 7.98
N ALA A 386 5.01 -8.46 9.19
CA ALA A 386 5.51 -9.25 10.33
C ALA A 386 4.56 -10.40 10.73
N GLN A 387 3.25 -10.18 10.65
CA GLN A 387 2.24 -11.23 10.87
C GLN A 387 2.34 -12.35 9.84
N ASP A 388 2.58 -12.02 8.56
CA ASP A 388 2.79 -13.03 7.52
C ASP A 388 4.11 -13.81 7.73
N VAL A 389 5.17 -13.16 8.21
CA VAL A 389 6.40 -13.87 8.63
C VAL A 389 6.12 -14.85 9.77
N MET A 390 5.39 -14.41 10.80
CA MET A 390 5.00 -15.29 11.91
C MET A 390 4.21 -16.50 11.42
N ARG A 391 3.25 -16.27 10.53
CA ARG A 391 2.38 -17.31 9.98
C ARG A 391 3.14 -18.33 9.14
N LEU A 392 4.03 -17.90 8.27
CA LEU A 392 4.67 -18.75 7.26
C LEU A 392 6.01 -19.33 7.71
N ALA A 393 6.80 -18.57 8.47
CA ALA A 393 8.17 -18.97 8.79
C ALA A 393 8.33 -19.48 10.24
N ILE A 394 7.56 -18.93 11.18
CA ILE A 394 7.72 -19.25 12.61
C ILE A 394 6.76 -20.35 13.04
N SER A 395 5.49 -20.30 12.60
CA SER A 395 4.49 -21.31 12.99
C SER A 395 4.78 -22.69 12.41
N GLU A 396 5.39 -22.80 11.23
CA GLU A 396 5.82 -24.08 10.65
C GLU A 396 6.98 -24.74 11.43
N THR A 397 7.86 -23.93 12.01
CA THR A 397 8.99 -24.46 12.81
C THR A 397 8.51 -25.17 14.08
N VAL A 398 7.34 -24.78 14.61
CA VAL A 398 6.73 -25.44 15.78
C VAL A 398 6.10 -26.78 15.43
N THR A 399 5.66 -26.97 14.17
CA THR A 399 5.00 -28.21 13.73
C THR A 399 6.00 -29.30 13.34
N LEU A 400 7.24 -28.96 13.00
CA LEU A 400 8.31 -29.91 12.64
C LEU A 400 9.15 -30.40 13.83
N GLY A 401 8.86 -29.92 15.03
CA GLY A 401 9.57 -30.24 16.28
C GLY A 401 8.93 -31.35 17.12
N ILE A 402 8.21 -32.31 16.54
CA ILE A 402 7.74 -33.50 17.26
C ILE A 402 8.82 -34.60 17.09
N PRO A 403 9.53 -34.99 18.17
CA PRO A 403 10.37 -36.17 18.11
C PRO A 403 9.50 -37.42 18.04
N ALA A 404 9.94 -38.39 17.25
CA ALA A 404 9.34 -39.70 17.06
C ALA A 404 9.30 -40.53 18.36
#